data_2293d13ce5043446e6690cc2cd21ba1b
#
_entry.id   2293d13ce5043446e6690cc2cd21ba1b
#
_cell.length_a   1.000
_cell.length_b   1.000
_cell.length_c   1.000
_cell.angle_alpha   90.00
_cell.angle_beta   90.00
_cell.angle_gamma   90.00
#
_symmetry.space_group_name_H-M   'P 1'
#
loop_
_entity.id
_entity.type
_entity.pdbx_description
1 polymer ?
#
loop_
_entity_poly.entity_id
_entity_poly.type
_entity_poly.pdbx_seq_one_letter_code
_entity_poly.pdbx_strand_id
1 'polypeptide(L)'
;MDSRQLRYFIAVYEQRNLSRAADQVNVAQSALSHHISNLEAEFATPLFERKSRGMDPTAAGERLYEHARIILRAMAEAETEVREGARVIAGEISIGMANSGVKAIGVELMRTVLTKYPKLKLSLTESLSGATLMHLMVSNVDLALVYNPPSEKELITEAVLEEEMFLVGIPRLVGKAKTPIRFEELSRLPLILLRYGLGLSSRALLDDPVLLKRLEGSAILHANSITGMTGALVEGLGCTIATKLFAREELAAGRLVAREVIAPKLTRTLYLCRLRNRPMTYAMEEMRRLMLSLIAEQVREGAWQATLVE
;
A
#
# COMPACT_ATOMS: atom_id res chain seq x y z
N MET A 1 -17.47 25.44 -9.60
CA MET A 1 -17.21 24.39 -8.58
C MET A 1 -16.51 25.00 -7.37
N ASP A 2 -16.99 24.76 -6.13
CA ASP A 2 -16.42 25.26 -4.88
C ASP A 2 -16.23 24.11 -3.85
N SER A 3 -15.56 24.40 -2.73
CA SER A 3 -15.26 23.39 -1.70
C SER A 3 -16.51 22.83 -1.02
N ARG A 4 -17.60 23.58 -0.95
CA ARG A 4 -18.87 23.13 -0.38
C ARG A 4 -19.54 22.13 -1.33
N GLN A 5 -19.57 22.44 -2.62
CA GLN A 5 -20.09 21.53 -3.64
C GLN A 5 -19.33 20.22 -3.67
N LEU A 6 -18.00 20.26 -3.54
CA LEU A 6 -17.18 19.04 -3.45
C LEU A 6 -17.49 18.21 -2.20
N ARG A 7 -17.66 18.84 -1.01
CA ARG A 7 -18.08 18.13 0.20
C ARG A 7 -19.43 17.46 0.04
N TYR A 8 -20.39 18.16 -0.56
CA TYR A 8 -21.73 17.64 -0.83
C TYR A 8 -21.69 16.46 -1.81
N PHE A 9 -20.92 16.59 -2.85
CA PHE A 9 -20.71 15.53 -3.83
C PHE A 9 -20.11 14.27 -3.18
N ILE A 10 -19.06 14.41 -2.36
CA ILE A 10 -18.44 13.30 -1.63
C ILE A 10 -19.45 12.62 -0.70
N ALA A 11 -20.24 13.38 0.06
CA ALA A 11 -21.25 12.80 0.93
C ALA A 11 -22.28 11.94 0.16
N VAL A 12 -22.75 12.42 -1.00
CA VAL A 12 -23.67 11.65 -1.85
C VAL A 12 -23.00 10.40 -2.42
N TYR A 13 -21.75 10.51 -2.85
CA TYR A 13 -20.96 9.40 -3.38
C TYR A 13 -20.78 8.28 -2.34
N GLU A 14 -20.42 8.62 -1.11
CA GLU A 14 -20.16 7.65 -0.02
C GLU A 14 -21.44 7.02 0.50
N GLN A 15 -22.50 7.81 0.68
CA GLN A 15 -23.80 7.33 1.19
C GLN A 15 -24.64 6.59 0.16
N ARG A 16 -24.38 6.77 -1.14
CA ARG A 16 -25.22 6.25 -2.24
C ARG A 16 -26.71 6.61 -2.07
N ASN A 17 -27.01 7.57 -1.22
CA ASN A 17 -28.36 7.96 -0.84
C ASN A 17 -28.41 9.45 -0.49
N LEU A 18 -29.26 10.19 -1.19
CA LEU A 18 -29.36 11.65 -1.07
C LEU A 18 -29.85 12.11 0.31
N SER A 19 -30.79 11.37 0.92
CA SER A 19 -31.35 11.73 2.23
C SER A 19 -30.28 11.54 3.32
N ARG A 20 -29.60 10.38 3.34
CA ARG A 20 -28.51 10.10 4.30
C ARG A 20 -27.35 11.08 4.13
N ALA A 21 -27.01 11.40 2.91
CA ALA A 21 -25.97 12.39 2.62
C ALA A 21 -26.37 13.79 3.13
N ALA A 22 -27.63 14.18 2.94
CA ALA A 22 -28.14 15.46 3.44
C ALA A 22 -28.10 15.55 4.96
N ASP A 23 -28.48 14.48 5.66
CA ASP A 23 -28.35 14.35 7.11
C ASP A 23 -26.90 14.48 7.56
N GLN A 24 -25.96 13.81 6.87
CA GLN A 24 -24.53 13.84 7.20
C GLN A 24 -23.95 15.26 7.09
N VAL A 25 -24.36 16.02 6.08
CA VAL A 25 -23.84 17.39 5.85
C VAL A 25 -24.74 18.49 6.43
N ASN A 26 -25.77 18.13 7.20
CA ASN A 26 -26.71 19.02 7.89
C ASN A 26 -27.40 20.03 6.94
N VAL A 27 -27.94 19.55 5.82
CA VAL A 27 -28.72 20.37 4.88
C VAL A 27 -30.02 19.69 4.46
N ALA A 28 -30.96 20.45 3.91
CA ALA A 28 -32.17 19.86 3.35
C ALA A 28 -31.82 19.03 2.10
N GLN A 29 -32.48 17.87 1.91
CA GLN A 29 -32.27 17.00 0.75
C GLN A 29 -32.48 17.74 -0.57
N SER A 30 -33.46 18.64 -0.65
CA SER A 30 -33.72 19.46 -1.85
C SER A 30 -32.55 20.39 -2.18
N ALA A 31 -31.93 20.99 -1.16
CA ALA A 31 -30.75 21.83 -1.33
C ALA A 31 -29.55 21.02 -1.81
N LEU A 32 -29.31 19.85 -1.22
CA LEU A 32 -28.25 18.94 -1.63
C LEU A 32 -28.46 18.49 -3.10
N SER A 33 -29.70 18.09 -3.47
CA SER A 33 -30.04 17.71 -4.83
C SER A 33 -29.76 18.85 -5.82
N HIS A 34 -30.10 20.09 -5.45
CA HIS A 34 -29.83 21.26 -6.27
C HIS A 34 -28.33 21.51 -6.47
N HIS A 35 -27.52 21.36 -5.41
CA HIS A 35 -26.04 21.48 -5.53
C HIS A 35 -25.43 20.43 -6.45
N ILE A 36 -25.91 19.18 -6.39
CA ILE A 36 -25.47 18.12 -7.30
C ILE A 36 -25.86 18.44 -8.72
N SER A 37 -27.11 18.84 -8.97
CA SER A 37 -27.58 19.21 -10.33
C SER A 37 -26.81 20.39 -10.91
N ASN A 38 -26.46 21.38 -10.08
CA ASN A 38 -25.66 22.53 -10.53
C ASN A 38 -24.24 22.07 -10.92
N LEU A 39 -23.64 21.14 -10.17
CA LEU A 39 -22.33 20.60 -10.47
C LEU A 39 -22.35 19.77 -11.76
N GLU A 40 -23.37 18.95 -11.97
CA GLU A 40 -23.59 18.20 -13.21
C GLU A 40 -23.80 19.14 -14.42
N ALA A 41 -24.53 20.22 -14.22
CA ALA A 41 -24.74 21.24 -15.27
C ALA A 41 -23.44 21.98 -15.62
N GLU A 42 -22.60 22.32 -14.61
CA GLU A 42 -21.31 22.97 -14.82
C GLU A 42 -20.36 22.10 -15.66
N PHE A 43 -20.35 20.77 -15.40
CA PHE A 43 -19.56 19.81 -16.17
C PHE A 43 -20.22 19.30 -17.45
N ALA A 44 -21.49 19.70 -17.70
CA ALA A 44 -22.30 19.16 -18.77
C ALA A 44 -22.30 17.62 -18.84
N THR A 45 -22.22 16.96 -17.68
CA THR A 45 -22.04 15.51 -17.55
C THR A 45 -22.71 15.03 -16.27
N PRO A 46 -23.53 13.96 -16.32
CA PRO A 46 -24.10 13.37 -15.11
C PRO A 46 -23.01 12.72 -14.27
N LEU A 47 -23.02 13.00 -12.98
CA LEU A 47 -22.10 12.42 -11.99
C LEU A 47 -22.73 11.23 -11.27
N PHE A 48 -24.07 11.17 -11.27
CA PHE A 48 -24.83 10.07 -10.67
C PHE A 48 -25.95 9.59 -11.59
N GLU A 49 -26.24 8.29 -11.49
CA GLU A 49 -27.45 7.66 -12.02
C GLU A 49 -28.44 7.44 -10.87
N ARG A 50 -29.68 7.95 -11.03
CA ARG A 50 -30.75 7.70 -10.07
C ARG A 50 -31.33 6.31 -10.30
N LYS A 51 -31.27 5.45 -9.28
CA LYS A 51 -31.87 4.11 -9.29
C LYS A 51 -32.95 4.00 -8.23
N SER A 52 -33.80 2.98 -8.33
CA SER A 52 -34.85 2.70 -7.34
C SER A 52 -34.33 2.53 -5.89
N ARG A 53 -33.06 2.21 -5.73
CA ARG A 53 -32.41 2.00 -4.43
C ARG A 53 -31.37 3.06 -4.04
N GLY A 54 -31.27 4.17 -4.79
CA GLY A 54 -30.34 5.25 -4.44
C GLY A 54 -29.70 5.94 -5.63
N MET A 55 -28.47 6.39 -5.43
CA MET A 55 -27.64 7.15 -6.36
C MET A 55 -26.34 6.38 -6.63
N ASP A 56 -26.20 5.84 -7.85
CA ASP A 56 -24.94 5.23 -8.25
C ASP A 56 -24.07 6.24 -9.01
N PRO A 57 -22.77 6.34 -8.74
CA PRO A 57 -21.90 7.23 -9.51
C PRO A 57 -21.70 6.70 -10.92
N THR A 58 -21.59 7.63 -11.84
CA THR A 58 -21.12 7.38 -13.20
C THR A 58 -19.59 7.28 -13.23
N ALA A 59 -19.01 6.88 -14.35
CA ALA A 59 -17.55 6.93 -14.55
C ALA A 59 -16.98 8.36 -14.38
N ALA A 60 -17.77 9.40 -14.67
CA ALA A 60 -17.40 10.79 -14.42
C ALA A 60 -17.45 11.10 -12.91
N GLY A 61 -18.46 10.59 -12.21
CA GLY A 61 -18.58 10.70 -10.75
C GLY A 61 -17.42 10.02 -10.02
N GLU A 62 -16.99 8.83 -10.46
CA GLU A 62 -15.83 8.16 -9.88
C GLU A 62 -14.56 9.01 -10.03
N ARG A 63 -14.29 9.52 -11.22
CA ARG A 63 -13.13 10.42 -11.44
C ARG A 63 -13.22 11.70 -10.61
N LEU A 64 -14.39 12.32 -10.53
CA LEU A 64 -14.56 13.51 -9.72
C LEU A 64 -14.35 13.22 -8.23
N TYR A 65 -14.78 12.06 -7.72
CA TYR A 65 -14.58 11.67 -6.33
C TYR A 65 -13.09 11.61 -5.95
N GLU A 66 -12.27 11.03 -6.81
CA GLU A 66 -10.82 10.98 -6.62
C GLU A 66 -10.24 12.41 -6.54
N HIS A 67 -10.57 13.28 -7.50
CA HIS A 67 -10.07 14.66 -7.51
C HIS A 67 -10.63 15.50 -6.36
N ALA A 68 -11.90 15.35 -6.02
CA ALA A 68 -12.56 16.11 -4.95
C ALA A 68 -11.91 15.86 -3.59
N ARG A 69 -11.55 14.61 -3.30
CA ARG A 69 -10.82 14.25 -2.06
C ARG A 69 -9.44 14.91 -2.00
N ILE A 70 -8.69 14.90 -3.11
CA ILE A 70 -7.38 15.54 -3.21
C ILE A 70 -7.50 17.04 -2.95
N ILE A 71 -8.45 17.71 -3.61
CA ILE A 71 -8.65 19.17 -3.50
C ILE A 71 -9.03 19.56 -2.08
N LEU A 72 -10.04 18.91 -1.48
CA LEU A 72 -10.50 19.23 -0.12
C LEU A 72 -9.40 18.98 0.91
N ARG A 73 -8.63 17.94 0.72
CA ARG A 73 -7.51 17.63 1.60
C ARG A 73 -6.40 18.68 1.46
N ALA A 74 -6.01 19.05 0.24
CA ALA A 74 -5.02 20.11 0.01
C ALA A 74 -5.45 21.45 0.61
N MET A 75 -6.76 21.79 0.57
CA MET A 75 -7.29 22.97 1.22
C MET A 75 -7.16 22.91 2.75
N ALA A 76 -7.50 21.76 3.36
CA ALA A 76 -7.37 21.56 4.81
C ALA A 76 -5.91 21.61 5.27
N GLU A 77 -4.99 21.04 4.49
CA GLU A 77 -3.55 21.09 4.72
C GLU A 77 -3.04 22.53 4.67
N ALA A 78 -3.43 23.31 3.64
CA ALA A 78 -3.07 24.71 3.51
C ALA A 78 -3.60 25.58 4.67
N GLU A 79 -4.87 25.34 5.09
CA GLU A 79 -5.43 26.02 6.26
C GLU A 79 -4.64 25.71 7.54
N THR A 80 -4.25 24.46 7.74
CA THR A 80 -3.47 24.02 8.90
C THR A 80 -2.08 24.63 8.88
N GLU A 81 -1.40 24.61 7.75
CA GLU A 81 -0.07 25.19 7.59
C GLU A 81 -0.04 26.70 7.87
N VAL A 82 -1.05 27.42 7.37
CA VAL A 82 -1.16 28.87 7.61
C VAL A 82 -1.50 29.19 9.07
N ARG A 83 -2.38 28.43 9.71
CA ARG A 83 -2.81 28.68 11.10
C ARG A 83 -1.76 28.29 12.14
N GLU A 84 -1.14 27.12 11.97
CA GLU A 84 -0.21 26.55 12.96
C GLU A 84 1.24 27.00 12.73
N GLY A 85 1.55 27.54 11.55
CA GLY A 85 2.90 27.87 11.10
C GLY A 85 3.70 26.63 10.67
N ALA A 86 4.70 26.85 9.85
CA ALA A 86 5.49 25.81 9.18
C ALA A 86 6.28 24.85 10.12
N ARG A 87 6.24 25.07 11.43
CA ARG A 87 6.97 24.24 12.42
C ARG A 87 6.10 23.22 13.15
N VAL A 88 4.80 23.27 12.98
CA VAL A 88 3.88 22.33 13.66
C VAL A 88 3.46 21.25 12.68
N ILE A 89 3.83 20.00 12.97
CA ILE A 89 3.35 18.84 12.21
C ILE A 89 1.94 18.51 12.66
N ALA A 90 0.96 18.87 11.84
CA ALA A 90 -0.47 18.71 12.13
C ALA A 90 -1.24 18.28 10.86
N GLY A 91 -2.52 17.95 11.03
CA GLY A 91 -3.41 17.51 9.94
C GLY A 91 -3.55 16.01 9.83
N GLU A 92 -3.77 15.50 8.63
CA GLU A 92 -3.96 14.07 8.39
C GLU A 92 -2.94 13.57 7.37
N ILE A 93 -2.39 12.38 7.61
CA ILE A 93 -1.52 11.67 6.66
C ILE A 93 -1.94 10.21 6.55
N SER A 94 -1.95 9.70 5.33
CA SER A 94 -2.24 8.29 5.03
C SER A 94 -1.01 7.61 4.42
N ILE A 95 -0.57 6.53 5.05
CA ILE A 95 0.62 5.78 4.62
C ILE A 95 0.20 4.35 4.27
N GLY A 96 0.58 3.91 3.08
CA GLY A 96 0.41 2.52 2.66
C GLY A 96 1.72 1.75 2.78
N MET A 97 1.67 0.53 3.29
CA MET A 97 2.86 -0.33 3.40
C MET A 97 2.57 -1.76 3.01
N ALA A 98 3.55 -2.38 2.35
CA ALA A 98 3.60 -3.83 2.26
C ALA A 98 3.77 -4.45 3.66
N ASN A 99 3.29 -5.69 3.84
CA ASN A 99 3.33 -6.40 5.13
C ASN A 99 4.71 -6.38 5.82
N SER A 100 5.79 -6.57 5.07
CA SER A 100 7.15 -6.50 5.64
C SER A 100 7.48 -5.12 6.22
N GLY A 101 7.03 -4.03 5.57
CA GLY A 101 7.17 -2.68 6.10
C GLY A 101 6.41 -2.50 7.42
N VAL A 102 5.16 -2.97 7.47
CA VAL A 102 4.36 -2.91 8.72
C VAL A 102 5.00 -3.74 9.83
N LYS A 103 5.46 -4.96 9.52
CA LYS A 103 6.17 -5.83 10.48
C LYS A 103 7.48 -5.22 11.00
N ALA A 104 8.20 -4.49 10.15
CA ALA A 104 9.48 -3.91 10.53
C ALA A 104 9.34 -2.61 11.33
N ILE A 105 8.53 -1.67 10.84
CA ILE A 105 8.50 -0.32 11.38
C ILE A 105 7.11 0.16 11.82
N GLY A 106 6.03 -0.57 11.50
CA GLY A 106 4.66 -0.07 11.68
C GLY A 106 4.33 0.31 13.12
N VAL A 107 4.69 -0.52 14.09
CA VAL A 107 4.42 -0.24 15.52
C VAL A 107 5.23 0.95 16.01
N GLU A 108 6.51 1.05 15.65
CA GLU A 108 7.38 2.15 16.08
C GLU A 108 6.99 3.47 15.41
N LEU A 109 6.56 3.41 14.14
CA LEU A 109 5.99 4.56 13.45
C LEU A 109 4.74 5.08 14.19
N MET A 110 3.78 4.21 14.50
CA MET A 110 2.58 4.60 15.25
C MET A 110 2.93 5.16 16.63
N ARG A 111 3.83 4.51 17.37
CA ARG A 111 4.30 5.00 18.68
C ARG A 111 4.90 6.39 18.59
N THR A 112 5.80 6.61 17.61
CA THR A 112 6.47 7.89 17.42
C THR A 112 5.48 8.98 17.04
N VAL A 113 4.53 8.69 16.14
CA VAL A 113 3.50 9.66 15.77
C VAL A 113 2.65 10.05 16.97
N LEU A 114 2.14 9.09 17.73
CA LEU A 114 1.29 9.36 18.91
C LEU A 114 2.03 10.17 20.00
N THR A 115 3.35 10.00 20.14
CA THR A 115 4.11 10.67 21.19
C THR A 115 4.68 12.01 20.76
N LYS A 116 5.21 12.12 19.53
CA LYS A 116 5.90 13.33 19.06
C LYS A 116 5.02 14.28 18.25
N TYR A 117 3.95 13.78 17.62
CA TYR A 117 3.11 14.56 16.72
C TYR A 117 1.62 14.48 17.09
N PRO A 118 1.22 14.93 18.31
CA PRO A 118 -0.13 14.75 18.83
C PRO A 118 -1.24 15.45 18.01
N LYS A 119 -0.84 16.40 17.14
CA LYS A 119 -1.76 17.09 16.22
C LYS A 119 -1.84 16.43 14.84
N LEU A 120 -1.06 15.36 14.59
CA LEU A 120 -1.05 14.62 13.34
C LEU A 120 -1.91 13.36 13.47
N LYS A 121 -2.88 13.21 12.60
CA LYS A 121 -3.70 12.00 12.50
C LYS A 121 -3.11 11.09 11.43
N LEU A 122 -2.56 9.95 11.86
CA LEU A 122 -2.00 8.94 10.96
C LEU A 122 -3.06 7.89 10.60
N SER A 123 -3.21 7.63 9.31
CA SER A 123 -3.90 6.45 8.77
C SER A 123 -2.86 5.51 8.17
N LEU A 124 -2.76 4.28 8.70
CA LEU A 124 -1.84 3.26 8.20
C LEU A 124 -2.62 2.14 7.52
N THR A 125 -2.33 1.89 6.26
CA THR A 125 -2.95 0.81 5.47
C THR A 125 -1.92 -0.27 5.14
N GLU A 126 -2.20 -1.50 5.55
CA GLU A 126 -1.44 -2.68 5.15
C GLU A 126 -2.09 -3.35 3.95
N SER A 127 -1.29 -3.62 2.90
CA SER A 127 -1.74 -4.40 1.75
C SER A 127 -0.56 -4.96 0.96
N LEU A 128 -0.80 -5.83 -0.02
CA LEU A 128 0.26 -6.26 -0.95
C LEU A 128 0.69 -5.07 -1.82
N SER A 129 1.97 -5.00 -2.20
CA SER A 129 2.58 -3.86 -2.92
C SER A 129 1.76 -3.36 -4.11
N GLY A 130 1.17 -4.26 -4.91
CA GLY A 130 0.31 -3.85 -6.02
C GLY A 130 -0.95 -3.11 -5.58
N ALA A 131 -1.60 -3.55 -4.49
CA ALA A 131 -2.76 -2.85 -3.92
C ALA A 131 -2.35 -1.53 -3.26
N THR A 132 -1.23 -1.53 -2.53
CA THR A 132 -0.68 -0.31 -1.94
C THR A 132 -0.39 0.75 -3.00
N LEU A 133 0.19 0.33 -4.13
CA LEU A 133 0.44 1.23 -5.26
C LEU A 133 -0.86 1.75 -5.87
N MET A 134 -1.88 0.91 -6.03
CA MET A 134 -3.19 1.38 -6.49
C MET A 134 -3.81 2.40 -5.54
N HIS A 135 -3.72 2.18 -4.21
CA HIS A 135 -4.16 3.16 -3.23
C HIS A 135 -3.41 4.50 -3.36
N LEU A 136 -2.11 4.46 -3.69
CA LEU A 136 -1.35 5.67 -3.95
C LEU A 136 -1.82 6.36 -5.23
N MET A 137 -2.00 5.61 -6.34
CA MET A 137 -2.41 6.17 -7.63
C MET A 137 -3.78 6.85 -7.59
N VAL A 138 -4.70 6.34 -6.76
CA VAL A 138 -6.02 6.97 -6.54
C VAL A 138 -6.04 7.89 -5.30
N SER A 139 -4.87 8.31 -4.82
CA SER A 139 -4.72 9.26 -3.70
C SER A 139 -5.39 8.84 -2.38
N ASN A 140 -5.63 7.56 -2.18
CA ASN A 140 -6.09 7.02 -0.91
C ASN A 140 -4.99 6.99 0.16
N VAL A 141 -3.72 6.96 -0.27
CA VAL A 141 -2.55 7.14 0.59
C VAL A 141 -1.63 8.23 0.02
N ASP A 142 -0.83 8.85 0.88
CA ASP A 142 0.07 9.96 0.54
C ASP A 142 1.47 9.49 0.24
N LEU A 143 1.92 8.53 1.02
CA LEU A 143 3.21 7.86 0.92
C LEU A 143 2.97 6.35 0.88
N ALA A 144 3.74 5.65 0.08
CA ALA A 144 3.64 4.20 -0.03
C ALA A 144 5.01 3.54 0.02
N LEU A 145 5.18 2.51 0.87
CA LEU A 145 6.30 1.58 0.82
C LEU A 145 5.89 0.35 0.01
N VAL A 146 6.47 0.21 -1.17
CA VAL A 146 6.14 -0.86 -2.13
C VAL A 146 7.40 -1.46 -2.75
N TYR A 147 7.32 -2.72 -3.11
CA TYR A 147 8.40 -3.41 -3.82
C TYR A 147 8.25 -3.24 -5.32
N ASN A 148 9.36 -2.95 -6.00
CA ASN A 148 9.50 -2.93 -7.44
C ASN A 148 8.35 -2.24 -8.17
N PRO A 149 8.03 -0.97 -7.86
CA PRO A 149 6.98 -0.24 -8.54
C PRO A 149 7.31 -0.13 -10.03
N PRO A 150 6.30 -0.08 -10.91
CA PRO A 150 6.54 0.21 -12.32
C PRO A 150 7.10 1.63 -12.47
N SER A 151 7.85 1.86 -13.55
CA SER A 151 8.30 3.20 -13.92
C SER A 151 7.14 3.98 -14.55
N GLU A 152 6.42 4.74 -13.73
CA GLU A 152 5.31 5.59 -14.17
C GLU A 152 5.68 7.06 -14.04
N LYS A 153 5.24 7.88 -15.01
CA LYS A 153 5.54 9.32 -15.03
C LYS A 153 4.93 10.07 -13.84
N GLU A 154 3.83 9.57 -13.35
CA GLU A 154 3.06 10.11 -12.24
C GLU A 154 3.71 9.84 -10.88
N LEU A 155 4.63 8.89 -10.80
CA LEU A 155 5.31 8.50 -9.56
C LEU A 155 6.65 9.22 -9.38
N ILE A 156 6.96 9.51 -8.14
CA ILE A 156 8.31 9.74 -7.65
C ILE A 156 8.64 8.58 -6.73
N THR A 157 9.71 7.87 -7.05
CA THR A 157 10.17 6.68 -6.33
C THR A 157 11.57 6.92 -5.79
N GLU A 158 11.79 6.54 -4.54
CA GLU A 158 13.07 6.58 -3.84
C GLU A 158 13.40 5.16 -3.40
N ALA A 159 14.49 4.59 -3.93
CA ALA A 159 14.94 3.27 -3.51
C ALA A 159 15.44 3.34 -2.06
N VAL A 160 15.02 2.41 -1.22
CA VAL A 160 15.30 2.44 0.22
C VAL A 160 16.22 1.31 0.65
N LEU A 161 15.89 0.09 0.26
CA LEU A 161 16.69 -1.08 0.59
C LEU A 161 16.51 -2.18 -0.46
N GLU A 162 17.52 -3.05 -0.53
CA GLU A 162 17.46 -4.32 -1.26
C GLU A 162 17.47 -5.48 -0.25
N GLU A 163 16.60 -6.46 -0.44
CA GLU A 163 16.55 -7.65 0.40
C GLU A 163 16.62 -8.95 -0.40
N GLU A 164 17.25 -9.95 0.19
CA GLU A 164 17.35 -11.29 -0.40
C GLU A 164 16.05 -12.07 -0.18
N MET A 165 15.70 -12.88 -1.18
CA MET A 165 14.57 -13.78 -1.16
C MET A 165 15.04 -15.23 -0.99
N PHE A 166 14.33 -15.96 -0.17
CA PHE A 166 14.63 -17.33 0.25
C PHE A 166 13.51 -18.28 -0.16
N LEU A 167 13.83 -19.53 -0.36
CA LEU A 167 12.83 -20.59 -0.40
C LEU A 167 12.38 -20.88 1.05
N VAL A 168 11.08 -20.69 1.33
CA VAL A 168 10.49 -20.85 2.66
C VAL A 168 9.46 -21.98 2.64
N GLY A 169 9.54 -22.89 3.60
CA GLY A 169 8.62 -24.00 3.75
C GLY A 169 9.03 -24.92 4.91
N ILE A 170 8.29 -26.01 5.12
CA ILE A 170 8.67 -27.00 6.15
C ILE A 170 9.96 -27.75 5.76
N PRO A 171 10.80 -28.15 6.74
CA PRO A 171 12.07 -28.83 6.46
C PRO A 171 11.94 -30.07 5.57
N ARG A 172 10.87 -30.83 5.72
CA ARG A 172 10.61 -32.05 4.93
C ARG A 172 10.43 -31.76 3.44
N LEU A 173 9.90 -30.57 3.09
CA LEU A 173 9.58 -30.20 1.71
C LEU A 173 10.75 -29.45 1.05
N VAL A 174 11.36 -28.50 1.77
CA VAL A 174 12.36 -27.60 1.20
C VAL A 174 13.80 -27.99 1.55
N GLY A 175 14.00 -28.92 2.48
CA GLY A 175 15.33 -29.34 2.95
C GLY A 175 15.89 -28.50 4.09
N LYS A 176 17.20 -28.65 4.37
CA LYS A 176 17.85 -27.98 5.50
C LYS A 176 18.23 -26.53 5.16
N ALA A 177 18.00 -25.60 6.08
CA ALA A 177 18.29 -24.17 5.91
C ALA A 177 19.74 -23.86 5.48
N LYS A 178 20.72 -24.59 5.99
CA LYS A 178 22.16 -24.40 5.72
C LYS A 178 22.64 -24.89 4.35
N THR A 179 21.78 -25.56 3.58
CA THR A 179 22.15 -26.09 2.26
C THR A 179 21.47 -25.24 1.19
N PRO A 180 22.19 -24.42 0.41
CA PRO A 180 21.57 -23.62 -0.65
C PRO A 180 20.87 -24.49 -1.69
N ILE A 181 19.89 -23.91 -2.38
CA ILE A 181 19.19 -24.54 -3.51
C ILE A 181 19.42 -23.72 -4.77
N ARG A 182 19.62 -24.37 -5.91
CA ARG A 182 19.73 -23.66 -7.20
C ARG A 182 18.35 -23.24 -7.66
N PHE A 183 18.27 -22.07 -8.28
CA PHE A 183 17.01 -21.55 -8.83
C PHE A 183 16.28 -22.55 -9.73
N GLU A 184 17.02 -23.27 -10.56
CA GLU A 184 16.46 -24.25 -11.50
C GLU A 184 15.72 -25.41 -10.82
N GLU A 185 16.09 -25.74 -9.58
CA GLU A 185 15.45 -26.80 -8.81
C GLU A 185 14.09 -26.39 -8.25
N LEU A 186 13.79 -25.08 -8.18
CA LEU A 186 12.53 -24.56 -7.65
C LEU A 186 11.32 -25.03 -8.45
N SER A 187 11.47 -25.23 -9.76
CA SER A 187 10.39 -25.73 -10.63
C SER A 187 9.88 -27.12 -10.29
N ARG A 188 10.63 -27.88 -9.48
CA ARG A 188 10.25 -29.22 -9.01
C ARG A 188 9.49 -29.21 -7.68
N LEU A 189 9.35 -28.05 -7.08
CA LEU A 189 8.71 -27.89 -5.78
C LEU A 189 7.30 -27.34 -5.93
N PRO A 190 6.38 -27.66 -5.01
CA PRO A 190 5.02 -27.13 -5.02
C PRO A 190 5.02 -25.67 -4.57
N LEU A 191 5.32 -24.74 -5.50
CA LEU A 191 5.39 -23.32 -5.22
C LEU A 191 4.00 -22.71 -5.04
N ILE A 192 3.81 -21.99 -3.95
CA ILE A 192 2.67 -21.12 -3.69
C ILE A 192 3.18 -19.68 -3.74
N LEU A 193 2.63 -18.85 -4.63
CA LEU A 193 3.08 -17.47 -4.78
C LEU A 193 2.01 -16.47 -4.34
N LEU A 194 2.45 -15.36 -3.75
CA LEU A 194 1.57 -14.23 -3.46
C LEU A 194 1.20 -13.53 -4.77
N ARG A 195 -0.10 -13.36 -5.01
CA ARG A 195 -0.59 -12.65 -6.18
C ARG A 195 -1.79 -11.78 -5.82
N TYR A 196 -1.76 -10.54 -6.29
CA TYR A 196 -2.89 -9.62 -6.17
C TYR A 196 -3.30 -9.12 -7.56
N GLY A 197 -4.53 -9.42 -7.97
CA GLY A 197 -5.10 -8.94 -9.21
C GLY A 197 -4.35 -9.36 -10.49
N LEU A 198 -4.73 -8.78 -11.62
CA LEU A 198 -4.06 -9.00 -12.91
C LEU A 198 -2.91 -7.99 -13.09
N GLY A 199 -1.67 -8.44 -13.06
CA GLY A 199 -0.53 -7.75 -13.65
C GLY A 199 0.41 -6.94 -12.77
N LEU A 200 -0.01 -6.33 -11.66
CA LEU A 200 0.86 -5.42 -10.87
C LEU A 200 1.61 -6.06 -9.70
N SER A 201 1.20 -7.22 -9.26
CA SER A 201 1.67 -7.81 -8.00
C SER A 201 2.85 -8.76 -8.13
N SER A 202 3.04 -9.34 -9.28
CA SER A 202 4.14 -10.26 -9.49
C SER A 202 5.50 -9.56 -9.44
N ARG A 203 5.60 -8.33 -9.94
CA ARG A 203 6.84 -7.54 -9.87
C ARG A 203 7.36 -7.33 -8.45
N ALA A 204 6.46 -7.25 -7.46
CA ALA A 204 6.83 -7.10 -6.06
C ALA A 204 7.56 -8.31 -5.47
N LEU A 205 7.63 -9.43 -6.17
CA LEU A 205 8.29 -10.63 -5.71
C LEU A 205 9.79 -10.62 -6.00
N LEU A 206 10.18 -10.20 -7.21
CA LEU A 206 11.58 -10.21 -7.67
C LEU A 206 11.88 -9.02 -8.57
N ASP A 207 13.13 -8.54 -8.53
CA ASP A 207 13.65 -7.51 -9.43
C ASP A 207 13.75 -8.01 -10.88
N ASP A 208 14.11 -9.27 -11.07
CA ASP A 208 14.30 -9.87 -12.40
C ASP A 208 12.98 -10.41 -12.98
N PRO A 209 12.44 -9.79 -14.05
CA PRO A 209 11.16 -10.20 -14.64
C PRO A 209 11.23 -11.55 -15.37
N VAL A 210 12.40 -12.00 -15.80
CA VAL A 210 12.56 -13.30 -16.48
C VAL A 210 12.49 -14.42 -15.47
N LEU A 211 13.19 -14.26 -14.34
CA LEU A 211 13.15 -15.22 -13.23
C LEU A 211 11.75 -15.27 -12.62
N LEU A 212 11.12 -14.12 -12.47
CA LEU A 212 9.75 -14.02 -11.98
C LEU A 212 8.77 -14.81 -12.84
N LYS A 213 8.81 -14.63 -14.17
CA LYS A 213 7.95 -15.37 -15.11
C LYS A 213 8.17 -16.88 -15.03
N ARG A 214 9.41 -17.31 -14.82
CA ARG A 214 9.73 -18.74 -14.63
C ARG A 214 9.12 -19.29 -13.34
N LEU A 215 9.22 -18.55 -12.23
CA LEU A 215 8.59 -18.93 -10.95
C LEU A 215 7.06 -18.99 -11.08
N GLU A 216 6.44 -17.99 -11.70
CA GLU A 216 4.99 -17.97 -11.94
C GLU A 216 4.52 -19.18 -12.75
N GLY A 217 5.29 -19.57 -13.77
CA GLY A 217 5.00 -20.75 -14.57
C GLY A 217 5.11 -22.09 -13.80
N SER A 218 5.80 -22.09 -12.65
CA SER A 218 5.99 -23.28 -11.80
C SER A 218 5.05 -23.29 -10.59
N ALA A 219 4.30 -22.19 -10.35
CA ALA A 219 3.42 -22.08 -9.20
C ALA A 219 2.22 -23.01 -9.34
N ILE A 220 1.96 -23.81 -8.30
CA ILE A 220 0.77 -24.66 -8.21
C ILE A 220 -0.45 -23.94 -7.66
N LEU A 221 -0.24 -22.83 -6.95
CA LEU A 221 -1.29 -22.04 -6.32
C LEU A 221 -0.86 -20.58 -6.19
N HIS A 222 -1.83 -19.67 -6.34
CA HIS A 222 -1.66 -18.27 -6.04
C HIS A 222 -2.60 -17.86 -4.89
N ALA A 223 -2.07 -17.07 -3.94
CA ALA A 223 -2.82 -16.53 -2.81
C ALA A 223 -2.63 -15.01 -2.72
N ASN A 224 -3.62 -14.32 -2.17
CA ASN A 224 -3.52 -12.89 -1.84
C ASN A 224 -3.57 -12.61 -0.33
N SER A 225 -3.59 -13.67 0.48
CA SER A 225 -3.60 -13.61 1.94
C SER A 225 -2.29 -14.12 2.50
N ILE A 226 -1.57 -13.25 3.22
CA ILE A 226 -0.34 -13.61 3.91
C ILE A 226 -0.61 -14.62 5.03
N THR A 227 -1.67 -14.42 5.81
CA THR A 227 -2.08 -15.35 6.87
C THR A 227 -2.43 -16.72 6.31
N GLY A 228 -3.24 -16.77 5.24
CA GLY A 228 -3.60 -18.02 4.58
C GLY A 228 -2.39 -18.74 4.00
N MET A 229 -1.47 -18.00 3.36
CA MET A 229 -0.23 -18.55 2.84
C MET A 229 0.65 -19.12 3.96
N THR A 230 0.88 -18.36 5.04
CA THR A 230 1.69 -18.84 6.18
C THR A 230 1.11 -20.12 6.76
N GLY A 231 -0.22 -20.19 6.93
CA GLY A 231 -0.90 -21.42 7.36
C GLY A 231 -0.65 -22.60 6.41
N ALA A 232 -0.81 -22.37 5.10
CA ALA A 232 -0.57 -23.41 4.08
C ALA A 232 0.89 -23.93 4.10
N LEU A 233 1.85 -23.03 4.32
CA LEU A 233 3.26 -23.41 4.43
C LEU A 233 3.52 -24.27 5.69
N VAL A 234 2.96 -23.90 6.84
CA VAL A 234 3.09 -24.65 8.10
C VAL A 234 2.48 -26.05 8.00
N GLU A 235 1.33 -26.17 7.34
CA GLU A 235 0.69 -27.44 7.05
C GLU A 235 1.44 -28.28 5.97
N GLY A 236 2.48 -27.72 5.37
CA GLY A 236 3.30 -28.39 4.35
C GLY A 236 2.58 -28.59 3.01
N LEU A 237 1.58 -27.76 2.70
CA LEU A 237 0.86 -27.81 1.42
C LEU A 237 1.71 -27.30 0.25
N GLY A 238 2.79 -26.55 0.54
CA GLY A 238 3.72 -26.03 -0.45
C GLY A 238 4.87 -25.25 0.18
N CYS A 239 5.61 -24.57 -0.67
CA CYS A 239 6.69 -23.65 -0.30
C CYS A 239 6.56 -22.34 -1.10
N THR A 240 7.26 -21.30 -0.68
CA THR A 240 7.19 -20.00 -1.34
C THR A 240 8.57 -19.35 -1.45
N ILE A 241 8.68 -18.33 -2.27
CA ILE A 241 9.82 -17.42 -2.29
C ILE A 241 9.44 -16.20 -1.45
N ALA A 242 10.14 -15.97 -0.34
CA ALA A 242 9.85 -14.89 0.59
C ALA A 242 11.12 -14.46 1.34
N THR A 243 11.04 -13.32 2.01
CA THR A 243 12.08 -12.87 2.94
C THR A 243 11.94 -13.60 4.28
N LYS A 244 13.00 -13.58 5.08
CA LYS A 244 12.92 -14.13 6.45
C LYS A 244 11.94 -13.34 7.33
N LEU A 245 11.78 -12.05 7.07
CA LEU A 245 10.81 -11.19 7.78
C LEU A 245 9.37 -11.63 7.56
N PHE A 246 9.04 -12.16 6.37
CA PHE A 246 7.71 -12.69 6.05
C PHE A 246 7.25 -13.74 7.08
N ALA A 247 8.10 -14.70 7.41
CA ALA A 247 7.79 -15.84 8.27
C ALA A 247 8.62 -15.82 9.58
N ARG A 248 8.97 -14.65 10.10
CA ARG A 248 9.86 -14.48 11.25
C ARG A 248 9.48 -15.38 12.44
N GLU A 249 8.21 -15.40 12.80
CA GLU A 249 7.70 -16.16 13.95
C GLU A 249 7.78 -17.66 13.71
N GLU A 250 7.42 -18.12 12.51
CA GLU A 250 7.45 -19.54 12.13
C GLU A 250 8.88 -20.06 12.00
N LEU A 251 9.79 -19.22 11.50
CA LEU A 251 11.22 -19.52 11.43
C LEU A 251 11.84 -19.59 12.83
N ALA A 252 11.53 -18.66 13.73
CA ALA A 252 11.99 -18.65 15.11
C ALA A 252 11.48 -19.87 15.90
N ALA A 253 10.23 -20.28 15.63
CA ALA A 253 9.62 -21.48 16.23
C ALA A 253 10.10 -22.80 15.59
N GLY A 254 10.91 -22.75 14.53
CA GLY A 254 11.40 -23.94 13.82
C GLY A 254 10.34 -24.70 13.00
N ARG A 255 9.14 -24.12 12.85
CA ARG A 255 8.08 -24.72 12.02
C ARG A 255 8.36 -24.59 10.53
N LEU A 256 8.97 -23.48 10.11
CA LEU A 256 9.45 -23.26 8.76
C LEU A 256 10.97 -23.09 8.74
N VAL A 257 11.57 -23.27 7.59
CA VAL A 257 12.98 -22.93 7.30
C VAL A 257 13.04 -22.02 6.09
N ALA A 258 14.03 -21.13 6.09
CA ALA A 258 14.39 -20.30 4.96
C ALA A 258 15.70 -20.82 4.38
N ARG A 259 15.68 -21.22 3.12
CA ARG A 259 16.82 -21.77 2.40
C ARG A 259 17.29 -20.78 1.34
N GLU A 260 18.59 -20.50 1.32
CA GLU A 260 19.18 -19.59 0.33
C GLU A 260 18.98 -20.14 -1.08
N VAL A 261 18.56 -19.27 -2.00
CA VAL A 261 18.47 -19.59 -3.42
C VAL A 261 19.71 -19.02 -4.12
N ILE A 262 20.38 -19.86 -4.89
CA ILE A 262 21.60 -19.50 -5.63
C ILE A 262 21.48 -19.78 -7.11
N ALA A 263 22.35 -19.14 -7.90
CA ALA A 263 22.50 -19.34 -9.33
C ALA A 263 21.20 -19.10 -10.14
N PRO A 264 20.65 -17.90 -10.09
CA PRO A 264 21.11 -16.71 -9.39
C PRO A 264 20.53 -16.56 -7.98
N LYS A 265 21.10 -15.65 -7.20
CA LYS A 265 20.42 -15.09 -6.01
C LYS A 265 19.17 -14.33 -6.42
N LEU A 266 18.17 -14.35 -5.55
CA LEU A 266 16.92 -13.63 -5.80
C LEU A 266 16.87 -12.42 -4.88
N THR A 267 16.60 -11.25 -5.44
CA THR A 267 16.48 -9.99 -4.71
C THR A 267 15.20 -9.25 -5.09
N ARG A 268 14.80 -8.32 -4.24
CA ARG A 268 13.79 -7.32 -4.53
C ARG A 268 14.12 -6.01 -3.82
N THR A 269 13.73 -4.91 -4.42
CA THR A 269 14.01 -3.58 -3.91
C THR A 269 12.74 -2.91 -3.37
N LEU A 270 12.83 -2.37 -2.15
CA LEU A 270 11.78 -1.57 -1.53
C LEU A 270 11.95 -0.12 -1.91
N TYR A 271 10.85 0.51 -2.30
CA TYR A 271 10.80 1.92 -2.65
C TYR A 271 9.80 2.67 -1.77
N LEU A 272 10.15 3.88 -1.41
CA LEU A 272 9.22 4.88 -0.92
C LEU A 272 8.68 5.66 -2.13
N CYS A 273 7.37 5.66 -2.29
CA CYS A 273 6.69 6.23 -3.44
C CYS A 273 5.72 7.34 -3.04
N ARG A 274 5.59 8.35 -3.90
CA ARG A 274 4.55 9.39 -3.83
C ARG A 274 4.11 9.82 -5.22
N LEU A 275 2.98 10.49 -5.32
CA LEU A 275 2.53 11.09 -6.58
C LEU A 275 3.32 12.36 -6.88
N ARG A 276 3.70 12.54 -8.14
CA ARG A 276 4.44 13.71 -8.64
C ARG A 276 3.59 14.98 -8.63
N ASN A 277 2.33 14.87 -8.97
CA ASN A 277 1.38 15.97 -9.05
C ASN A 277 0.85 16.42 -7.68
N ARG A 278 1.27 15.79 -6.59
CA ARG A 278 0.91 16.16 -5.23
C ARG A 278 2.06 16.92 -4.56
N PRO A 279 1.81 18.13 -4.04
CA PRO A 279 2.81 18.87 -3.27
C PRO A 279 3.28 18.06 -2.06
N MET A 280 4.57 18.16 -1.76
CA MET A 280 5.14 17.58 -0.54
C MET A 280 4.81 18.51 0.63
N THR A 281 3.93 18.08 1.52
CA THR A 281 3.63 18.84 2.75
C THR A 281 4.68 18.60 3.83
N TYR A 282 4.70 19.45 4.86
CA TYR A 282 5.60 19.26 6.00
C TYR A 282 5.36 17.91 6.70
N ALA A 283 4.11 17.52 6.87
CA ALA A 283 3.76 16.23 7.44
C ALA A 283 4.27 15.05 6.60
N MET A 284 4.14 15.14 5.27
CA MET A 284 4.67 14.10 4.36
C MET A 284 6.20 14.01 4.45
N GLU A 285 6.88 15.14 4.43
CA GLU A 285 8.36 15.14 4.49
C GLU A 285 8.86 14.60 5.84
N GLU A 286 8.22 14.97 6.93
CA GLU A 286 8.59 14.48 8.25
C GLU A 286 8.32 12.98 8.39
N MET A 287 7.18 12.49 7.88
CA MET A 287 6.90 11.05 7.87
C MET A 287 7.85 10.28 6.95
N ARG A 288 8.24 10.85 5.80
CA ARG A 288 9.27 10.28 4.94
C ARG A 288 10.58 10.09 5.72
N ARG A 289 11.06 11.15 6.38
CA ARG A 289 12.30 11.10 7.18
C ARG A 289 12.21 10.10 8.32
N LEU A 290 11.10 10.09 9.04
CA LEU A 290 10.85 9.16 10.13
C LEU A 290 10.87 7.71 9.64
N MET A 291 10.18 7.41 8.55
CA MET A 291 10.14 6.06 7.97
C MET A 291 11.53 5.60 7.53
N LEU A 292 12.28 6.43 6.83
CA LEU A 292 13.64 6.11 6.40
C LEU A 292 14.58 5.89 7.61
N SER A 293 14.47 6.72 8.66
CA SER A 293 15.24 6.55 9.88
C SER A 293 14.93 5.24 10.59
N LEU A 294 13.65 4.89 10.74
CA LEU A 294 13.22 3.63 11.35
C LEU A 294 13.67 2.42 10.53
N ILE A 295 13.59 2.48 9.21
CA ILE A 295 14.07 1.41 8.33
C ILE A 295 15.58 1.23 8.51
N ALA A 296 16.34 2.33 8.48
CA ALA A 296 17.79 2.27 8.64
C ALA A 296 18.21 1.71 10.02
N GLU A 297 17.46 2.00 11.07
CA GLU A 297 17.65 1.43 12.40
C GLU A 297 17.42 -0.09 12.40
N GLN A 298 16.29 -0.55 11.85
CA GLN A 298 15.95 -1.98 11.77
C GLN A 298 16.99 -2.78 10.94
N VAL A 299 17.55 -2.19 9.90
CA VAL A 299 18.61 -2.81 9.09
C VAL A 299 19.92 -2.87 9.88
N ARG A 300 20.32 -1.77 10.54
CA ARG A 300 21.55 -1.73 11.37
C ARG A 300 21.52 -2.69 12.55
N GLU A 301 20.38 -2.87 13.18
CA GLU A 301 20.17 -3.82 14.27
C GLU A 301 20.07 -5.27 13.80
N GLY A 302 20.04 -5.51 12.48
CA GLY A 302 19.89 -6.85 11.89
C GLY A 302 18.47 -7.43 12.03
N ALA A 303 17.51 -6.65 12.52
CA ALA A 303 16.12 -7.05 12.64
C ALA A 303 15.42 -7.13 11.27
N TRP A 304 15.87 -6.30 10.32
CA TRP A 304 15.54 -6.41 8.91
C TRP A 304 16.80 -6.75 8.11
N GLN A 305 16.88 -7.99 7.64
CA GLN A 305 18.01 -8.48 6.86
C GLN A 305 17.93 -7.94 5.42
N ALA A 306 18.54 -6.78 5.21
CA ALA A 306 18.55 -6.06 3.94
C ALA A 306 19.82 -5.18 3.84
N THR A 307 20.09 -4.65 2.67
CA THR A 307 21.13 -3.65 2.40
C THR A 307 20.46 -2.33 2.07
N LEU A 308 20.82 -1.24 2.74
CA LEU A 308 20.32 0.10 2.41
C LEU A 308 20.85 0.50 1.02
N VAL A 309 20.00 1.14 0.22
CA VAL A 309 20.42 1.77 -1.04
C VAL A 309 20.94 3.16 -0.72
N GLU A 310 22.15 3.49 -1.20
CA GLU A 310 22.80 4.80 -1.03
C GLU A 310 22.21 5.86 -1.96
#